data_5e55feec3a227e7c8cf84a5e6db37d81
#
_entry.id   5e55feec3a227e7c8cf84a5e6db37d81
#
_cell.length_a   1.000
_cell.length_b   1.000
_cell.length_c   1.000
_cell.angle_alpha   90.00
_cell.angle_beta   90.00
_cell.angle_gamma   90.00
#
_symmetry.space_group_name_H-M   'P 1'
#
loop_
_entity.id
_entity.type
_entity.pdbx_description
1 polymer ?
#
loop_
_entity_poly.entity_id
_entity_poly.type
_entity_poly.pdbx_seq_one_letter_code
_entity_poly.pdbx_strand_id
1 'polypeptide(L)'
;MCCCVAVVALLAIALGLGPIGQAEAQLRIEITEGQVAPTPIAIAEFTGPDGNVTAVGRQLTQIISDDLESSGLFRPVDSAAFIDPPKAPSVKPNFANWSPLGVKGLLVGSAYIDDAGMLQVEFVLWDVVIQRNITAGGGNADQSGLRRLAHQIADFVYEEFTGDSGYFDTQIVYVAESGTQSRRLKRLAIMDQDGHNHRYLTSGLDLVLTPRFSPTANEIAYLNYFNDEPNVYLFEVATGRTERLGSFPGMTFAPRFGPDGDKLIMSLAQDGMTDIYEMDMRTQSIDQLTKSASIDTSPSYAPDGNRIVFNSDRGGSQQLYVMDADGSNVRRISYGVGRYATPVWSPRGDIIAFTKMANGQFYIGVMNVDGSGERLLADGFLVEGPTWAPNGRVLMYFKQEPFEADGSGGSTHVYRIDITGFNERRIITPSDASDPAWSPLLR
;
A
#
# COMPACT_ATOMS: atom_id res chain seq x y z
N MET A 1 -47.75 2.93 72.69
CA MET A 1 -46.49 2.98 73.41
C MET A 1 -45.74 1.68 73.08
N CYS A 2 -44.79 1.70 72.20
CA CYS A 2 -43.72 0.72 72.07
C CYS A 2 -42.67 1.29 71.13
N CYS A 3 -41.52 1.62 71.70
CA CYS A 3 -40.35 2.10 70.95
C CYS A 3 -39.68 0.95 70.19
N CYS A 4 -39.50 1.09 68.90
CA CYS A 4 -38.54 0.26 68.14
C CYS A 4 -37.31 1.06 67.87
N VAL A 5 -36.20 0.64 68.48
CA VAL A 5 -34.83 1.14 68.21
C VAL A 5 -34.31 0.44 66.97
N ALA A 6 -33.99 1.27 65.96
CA ALA A 6 -33.32 0.76 64.75
C ALA A 6 -31.81 0.86 64.92
N VAL A 7 -31.15 -0.32 64.88
CA VAL A 7 -29.67 -0.41 64.84
C VAL A 7 -29.21 -0.28 63.42
N VAL A 8 -28.46 0.80 63.10
CA VAL A 8 -27.77 0.99 61.82
C VAL A 8 -26.43 0.33 61.89
N ALA A 9 -26.25 -0.77 61.13
CA ALA A 9 -24.96 -1.39 60.93
C ALA A 9 -24.21 -0.68 59.78
N LEU A 10 -23.11 -0.03 60.11
CA LEU A 10 -22.14 0.51 59.14
C LEU A 10 -21.27 -0.64 58.59
N LEU A 11 -21.51 -0.97 57.31
CA LEU A 11 -20.61 -1.83 56.57
C LEU A 11 -19.49 -0.97 55.96
N ALA A 12 -18.28 -1.10 56.49
CA ALA A 12 -17.07 -0.50 55.90
C ALA A 12 -16.63 -1.38 54.74
N ILE A 13 -16.87 -0.90 53.48
CA ILE A 13 -16.31 -1.50 52.26
C ILE A 13 -14.86 -0.99 52.15
N ALA A 14 -13.90 -1.87 52.45
CA ALA A 14 -12.48 -1.66 52.14
C ALA A 14 -12.29 -1.84 50.62
N LEU A 15 -12.26 -0.75 49.86
CA LEU A 15 -11.79 -0.73 48.49
C LEU A 15 -10.29 -1.00 48.49
N GLY A 16 -9.91 -2.23 48.13
CA GLY A 16 -8.53 -2.58 47.83
C GLY A 16 -8.06 -1.83 46.61
N LEU A 17 -7.31 -0.75 46.80
CA LEU A 17 -6.48 -0.13 45.78
C LEU A 17 -5.34 -1.13 45.45
N GLY A 18 -5.55 -1.99 44.44
CA GLY A 18 -4.46 -2.69 43.79
C GLY A 18 -3.52 -1.67 43.13
N PRO A 19 -2.22 -1.97 43.01
CA PRO A 19 -1.33 -1.06 42.30
C PRO A 19 -1.84 -0.86 40.87
N ILE A 20 -2.22 0.39 40.55
CA ILE A 20 -2.43 0.81 39.17
C ILE A 20 -1.04 0.70 38.53
N GLY A 21 -0.78 -0.40 37.82
CA GLY A 21 0.36 -0.48 36.94
C GLY A 21 0.28 0.72 36.00
N GLN A 22 1.24 1.65 36.12
CA GLN A 22 1.41 2.68 35.12
C GLN A 22 1.62 1.95 33.80
N ALA A 23 0.66 2.02 32.91
CA ALA A 23 0.85 1.71 31.50
C ALA A 23 1.93 2.70 31.03
N GLU A 24 3.19 2.23 30.97
CA GLU A 24 4.26 3.00 30.37
C GLU A 24 3.84 3.25 28.92
N ALA A 25 3.63 4.51 28.59
CA ALA A 25 3.24 4.91 27.25
C ALA A 25 4.38 4.54 26.29
N GLN A 26 4.21 3.47 25.55
CA GLN A 26 5.05 3.14 24.40
C GLN A 26 5.05 4.36 23.47
N LEU A 27 6.20 4.76 22.98
CA LEU A 27 6.31 5.89 22.06
C LEU A 27 5.54 5.55 20.77
N ARG A 28 4.41 6.20 20.57
CA ARG A 28 3.57 6.03 19.38
C ARG A 28 3.50 7.33 18.61
N ILE A 29 3.69 7.26 17.29
CA ILE A 29 3.48 8.41 16.42
C ILE A 29 1.96 8.56 16.22
N GLU A 30 1.38 9.59 16.85
CA GLU A 30 -0.01 9.94 16.58
C GLU A 30 -0.10 10.65 15.23
N ILE A 31 -0.79 10.00 14.30
CA ILE A 31 -1.01 10.50 12.96
C ILE A 31 -2.43 11.05 12.90
N THR A 32 -2.58 12.27 13.41
CA THR A 32 -3.78 13.08 13.29
C THR A 32 -3.70 13.92 12.00
N GLU A 33 -4.78 14.59 11.63
CA GLU A 33 -4.83 15.42 10.42
C GLU A 33 -3.71 16.47 10.40
N GLY A 34 -2.95 16.53 9.29
CA GLY A 34 -1.92 17.54 9.09
C GLY A 34 -0.51 16.98 8.82
N GLN A 35 0.46 17.89 8.69
CA GLN A 35 1.87 17.54 8.51
C GLN A 35 2.46 17.09 9.85
N VAL A 36 2.81 15.81 9.97
CA VAL A 36 3.51 15.26 11.14
C VAL A 36 4.99 15.58 11.02
N ALA A 37 5.60 16.11 12.08
CA ALA A 37 7.05 16.27 12.12
C ALA A 37 7.71 14.88 12.17
N PRO A 38 8.61 14.53 11.21
CA PRO A 38 9.20 13.21 11.17
C PRO A 38 9.99 12.89 12.46
N THR A 39 9.78 11.69 12.99
CA THR A 39 10.44 11.20 14.21
C THR A 39 11.90 10.92 13.95
N PRO A 40 12.84 11.56 14.70
CA PRO A 40 14.26 11.24 14.56
C PRO A 40 14.54 9.81 15.03
N ILE A 41 15.20 9.01 14.17
CA ILE A 41 15.62 7.63 14.45
C ILE A 41 17.09 7.45 14.11
N ALA A 42 17.81 6.70 14.94
CA ALA A 42 19.19 6.31 14.66
C ALA A 42 19.22 4.85 14.17
N ILE A 43 19.92 4.60 13.08
CA ILE A 43 20.13 3.27 12.53
C ILE A 43 21.64 3.06 12.49
N ALA A 44 22.16 2.26 13.42
CA ALA A 44 23.58 1.94 13.45
C ALA A 44 23.93 1.04 12.27
N GLU A 45 25.11 1.23 11.67
CA GLU A 45 25.60 0.32 10.63
C GLU A 45 25.69 -1.10 11.17
N PHE A 46 25.12 -2.06 10.46
CA PHE A 46 25.10 -3.46 10.87
C PHE A 46 26.50 -4.07 10.79
N THR A 47 26.89 -4.80 11.83
CA THR A 47 28.25 -5.34 12.01
C THR A 47 28.30 -6.85 11.77
N GLY A 48 29.50 -7.37 11.56
CA GLY A 48 29.78 -8.80 11.58
C GLY A 48 30.01 -9.36 12.99
N PRO A 49 30.31 -10.65 13.10
CA PRO A 49 30.61 -11.31 14.38
C PRO A 49 31.84 -10.72 15.11
N ASP A 50 32.75 -10.09 14.37
CA ASP A 50 33.92 -9.43 14.90
C ASP A 50 33.66 -7.97 15.38
N GLY A 51 32.41 -7.50 15.27
CA GLY A 51 32.01 -6.15 15.63
C GLY A 51 32.41 -5.06 14.61
N ASN A 52 32.92 -5.45 13.45
CA ASN A 52 33.23 -4.53 12.36
C ASN A 52 32.07 -4.43 11.37
N VAL A 53 31.88 -3.25 10.79
CA VAL A 53 30.83 -3.02 9.78
C VAL A 53 31.15 -3.82 8.53
N THR A 54 30.19 -4.61 8.07
CA THR A 54 30.28 -5.42 6.85
C THR A 54 29.75 -4.67 5.63
N ALA A 55 30.10 -5.13 4.42
CA ALA A 55 29.55 -4.57 3.18
C ALA A 55 28.02 -4.80 3.09
N VAL A 56 27.55 -6.01 3.42
CA VAL A 56 26.11 -6.34 3.45
C VAL A 56 25.39 -5.59 4.56
N GLY A 57 26.06 -5.34 5.69
CA GLY A 57 25.53 -4.55 6.80
C GLY A 57 25.26 -3.09 6.39
N ARG A 58 26.19 -2.45 5.67
CA ARG A 58 25.97 -1.10 5.12
C ARG A 58 24.83 -1.04 4.14
N GLN A 59 24.74 -1.99 3.21
CA GLN A 59 23.65 -2.04 2.25
C GLN A 59 22.28 -2.19 2.95
N LEU A 60 22.20 -3.07 3.92
CA LEU A 60 20.99 -3.31 4.69
C LEU A 60 20.58 -2.07 5.49
N THR A 61 21.53 -1.42 6.17
CA THR A 61 21.32 -0.16 6.90
C THR A 61 20.77 0.94 5.99
N GLN A 62 21.36 1.08 4.78
CA GLN A 62 20.93 2.09 3.82
C GLN A 62 19.50 1.86 3.35
N ILE A 63 19.13 0.62 2.99
CA ILE A 63 17.76 0.30 2.54
C ILE A 63 16.74 0.57 3.65
N ILE A 64 17.02 0.17 4.89
CA ILE A 64 16.14 0.43 6.04
C ILE A 64 15.98 1.96 6.24
N SER A 65 17.06 2.71 6.15
CA SER A 65 17.04 4.17 6.28
C SER A 65 16.19 4.82 5.20
N ASP A 66 16.36 4.42 3.94
CA ASP A 66 15.63 4.94 2.79
C ASP A 66 14.14 4.62 2.89
N ASP A 67 13.77 3.40 3.31
CA ASP A 67 12.39 3.00 3.53
C ASP A 67 11.71 3.87 4.58
N LEU A 68 12.31 3.97 5.77
CA LEU A 68 11.74 4.74 6.87
C LEU A 68 11.63 6.23 6.53
N GLU A 69 12.67 6.82 5.93
CA GLU A 69 12.63 8.21 5.45
C GLU A 69 11.55 8.41 4.38
N SER A 70 11.42 7.45 3.49
CA SER A 70 10.47 7.51 2.39
C SER A 70 9.02 7.57 2.87
N SER A 71 8.71 7.02 4.05
CA SER A 71 7.38 7.09 4.66
C SER A 71 6.97 8.52 5.05
N GLY A 72 7.93 9.43 5.24
CA GLY A 72 7.70 10.78 5.75
C GLY A 72 7.43 10.83 7.25
N LEU A 73 7.40 9.70 7.94
CA LEU A 73 7.15 9.62 9.40
C LEU A 73 8.44 9.54 10.21
N PHE A 74 9.54 9.20 9.58
CA PHE A 74 10.85 9.07 10.21
C PHE A 74 11.87 9.97 9.54
N ARG A 75 12.83 10.39 10.33
CA ARG A 75 14.01 11.12 9.90
C ARG A 75 15.26 10.41 10.44
N PRO A 76 15.90 9.54 9.62
CA PRO A 76 17.19 8.95 9.99
C PRO A 76 18.20 10.04 10.30
N VAL A 77 18.94 9.85 11.39
CA VAL A 77 20.02 10.76 11.81
C VAL A 77 21.32 10.30 11.20
N ASP A 78 22.11 11.24 10.67
CA ASP A 78 23.41 10.96 10.05
C ASP A 78 24.33 10.18 10.99
N SER A 79 24.82 9.03 10.52
CA SER A 79 25.71 8.14 11.27
C SER A 79 27.03 8.81 11.68
N ALA A 80 27.46 9.87 10.99
CA ALA A 80 28.64 10.66 11.36
C ALA A 80 28.48 11.36 12.72
N ALA A 81 27.24 11.54 13.20
CA ALA A 81 26.96 12.11 14.51
C ALA A 81 26.99 11.08 15.65
N PHE A 82 27.15 9.79 15.36
CA PHE A 82 27.09 8.73 16.37
C PHE A 82 28.38 8.63 17.18
N ILE A 83 28.24 8.61 18.50
CA ILE A 83 29.37 8.44 19.43
C ILE A 83 29.34 7.00 19.95
N ASP A 84 30.36 6.20 19.64
CA ASP A 84 30.52 4.82 20.09
C ASP A 84 29.24 3.96 19.94
N PRO A 85 28.80 3.72 18.69
CA PRO A 85 27.62 2.91 18.44
C PRO A 85 27.85 1.45 18.91
N PRO A 86 26.78 0.75 19.39
CA PRO A 86 26.90 -0.65 19.80
C PRO A 86 27.38 -1.51 18.64
N LYS A 87 28.35 -2.41 18.92
CA LYS A 87 28.98 -3.29 17.93
C LYS A 87 28.30 -4.64 17.76
N ALA A 88 27.20 -4.87 18.46
CA ALA A 88 26.38 -6.08 18.31
C ALA A 88 24.98 -5.84 18.90
N PRO A 89 23.93 -6.55 18.43
CA PRO A 89 22.57 -6.46 18.98
C PRO A 89 22.50 -6.79 20.48
N SER A 90 23.37 -7.67 20.97
CA SER A 90 23.45 -8.06 22.40
C SER A 90 24.03 -6.98 23.31
N VAL A 91 24.65 -5.93 22.77
CA VAL A 91 25.27 -4.87 23.56
C VAL A 91 24.26 -3.77 23.85
N LYS A 92 23.97 -3.55 25.14
CA LYS A 92 23.11 -2.47 25.58
C LYS A 92 23.74 -1.11 25.26
N PRO A 93 23.00 -0.20 24.56
CA PRO A 93 23.52 1.13 24.21
C PRO A 93 23.83 1.98 25.46
N ASN A 94 24.84 2.84 25.35
CA ASN A 94 24.97 3.96 26.27
C ASN A 94 24.01 5.09 25.85
N PHE A 95 22.81 5.13 26.42
CA PHE A 95 21.78 6.09 26.03
C PHE A 95 22.16 7.57 26.18
N ALA A 96 23.16 7.88 27.01
CA ALA A 96 23.69 9.24 27.13
C ALA A 96 24.31 9.77 25.83
N ASN A 97 24.77 8.90 24.94
CA ASN A 97 25.32 9.26 23.63
C ASN A 97 24.23 9.61 22.60
N TRP A 98 22.98 9.15 22.81
CA TRP A 98 21.88 9.25 21.85
C TRP A 98 20.88 10.35 22.20
N SER A 99 20.68 10.63 23.50
CA SER A 99 19.75 11.67 23.95
C SER A 99 20.03 13.06 23.39
N PRO A 100 21.30 13.52 23.26
CA PRO A 100 21.60 14.84 22.68
C PRO A 100 21.26 14.95 21.19
N LEU A 101 21.19 13.83 20.47
CA LEU A 101 20.80 13.77 19.06
C LEU A 101 19.28 13.88 18.87
N GLY A 102 18.51 13.85 19.96
CA GLY A 102 17.06 13.92 19.94
C GLY A 102 16.36 12.70 19.35
N VAL A 103 17.09 11.59 19.12
CA VAL A 103 16.54 10.35 18.56
C VAL A 103 15.58 9.70 19.54
N LYS A 104 14.52 9.11 19.03
CA LYS A 104 13.52 8.39 19.80
C LYS A 104 13.75 6.89 19.77
N GLY A 105 14.18 6.37 18.63
CA GLY A 105 14.53 4.97 18.42
C GLY A 105 15.97 4.79 18.00
N LEU A 106 16.55 3.66 18.39
CA LEU A 106 17.87 3.22 17.95
C LEU A 106 17.79 1.78 17.47
N LEU A 107 18.04 1.55 16.18
CA LEU A 107 18.16 0.24 15.59
C LEU A 107 19.64 -0.17 15.59
N VAL A 108 19.93 -1.33 16.15
CA VAL A 108 21.28 -1.95 16.20
C VAL A 108 21.16 -3.33 15.61
N GLY A 109 22.10 -3.73 14.74
CA GLY A 109 22.04 -5.04 14.13
C GLY A 109 23.40 -5.63 13.78
N SER A 110 23.36 -6.92 13.44
CA SER A 110 24.46 -7.63 12.80
C SER A 110 23.98 -8.21 11.47
N ALA A 111 24.86 -8.15 10.46
CA ALA A 111 24.60 -8.75 9.15
C ALA A 111 25.92 -9.23 8.53
N TYR A 112 25.98 -10.50 8.16
CA TYR A 112 27.19 -11.11 7.58
C TYR A 112 26.82 -12.32 6.73
N ILE A 113 27.73 -12.70 5.84
CA ILE A 113 27.62 -13.95 5.07
C ILE A 113 28.38 -15.03 5.84
N ASP A 114 27.71 -16.13 6.16
CA ASP A 114 28.32 -17.26 6.84
C ASP A 114 29.14 -18.16 5.89
N ASP A 115 29.78 -19.20 6.44
CA ASP A 115 30.61 -20.15 5.67
C ASP A 115 29.81 -20.96 4.62
N ALA A 116 28.50 -21.03 4.77
CA ALA A 116 27.60 -21.66 3.79
C ALA A 116 27.16 -20.69 2.66
N GLY A 117 27.60 -19.43 2.72
CA GLY A 117 27.23 -18.40 1.77
C GLY A 117 25.85 -17.76 2.03
N MET A 118 25.23 -18.04 3.18
CA MET A 118 23.93 -17.51 3.58
C MET A 118 24.11 -16.19 4.32
N LEU A 119 23.24 -15.22 4.02
CA LEU A 119 23.10 -13.98 4.78
C LEU A 119 22.46 -14.28 6.13
N GLN A 120 23.13 -13.90 7.21
CA GLN A 120 22.63 -13.93 8.56
C GLN A 120 22.37 -12.52 9.05
N VAL A 121 21.18 -12.26 9.60
CA VAL A 121 20.78 -10.92 10.10
C VAL A 121 20.14 -11.07 11.46
N GLU A 122 20.58 -10.22 12.40
CA GLU A 122 19.93 -10.04 13.71
C GLU A 122 19.82 -8.55 14.00
N PHE A 123 18.76 -8.13 14.70
CA PHE A 123 18.57 -6.74 15.10
C PHE A 123 17.86 -6.60 16.45
N VAL A 124 18.07 -5.47 17.07
CA VAL A 124 17.33 -4.99 18.26
C VAL A 124 16.96 -3.53 18.07
N LEU A 125 15.70 -3.21 18.30
CA LEU A 125 15.18 -1.85 18.32
C LEU A 125 15.07 -1.38 19.77
N TRP A 126 15.69 -0.25 20.08
CA TRP A 126 15.68 0.35 21.40
C TRP A 126 14.83 1.63 21.42
N ASP A 127 14.02 1.80 22.43
CA ASP A 127 13.46 3.11 22.80
C ASP A 127 14.51 3.88 23.62
N VAL A 128 14.97 4.99 23.07
CA VAL A 128 16.02 5.83 23.69
C VAL A 128 15.45 6.64 24.85
N VAL A 129 14.15 6.94 24.85
CA VAL A 129 13.50 7.75 25.86
C VAL A 129 13.30 6.97 27.17
N ILE A 130 12.70 5.79 27.06
CA ILE A 130 12.49 4.90 28.23
C ILE A 130 13.62 3.90 28.47
N GLN A 131 14.66 3.91 27.61
CA GLN A 131 15.90 3.12 27.70
C GLN A 131 15.67 1.60 27.77
N ARG A 132 14.72 1.13 26.99
CA ARG A 132 14.33 -0.30 26.90
C ARG A 132 14.41 -0.80 25.47
N ASN A 133 14.62 -2.11 25.35
CA ASN A 133 14.41 -2.81 24.11
C ASN A 133 12.90 -2.84 23.81
N ILE A 134 12.51 -2.47 22.59
CA ILE A 134 11.14 -2.52 22.08
C ILE A 134 10.89 -3.91 21.51
N THR A 135 11.72 -4.30 20.54
CA THR A 135 11.62 -5.56 19.81
C THR A 135 13.00 -6.04 19.37
N ALA A 136 13.12 -7.31 19.11
CA ALA A 136 14.30 -7.94 18.55
C ALA A 136 13.88 -9.01 17.55
N GLY A 137 14.68 -9.21 16.53
CA GLY A 137 14.41 -10.21 15.50
C GLY A 137 15.62 -10.56 14.71
N GLY A 138 15.43 -11.41 13.73
CA GLY A 138 16.47 -11.83 12.81
C GLY A 138 15.93 -12.77 11.75
N GLY A 139 16.77 -13.06 10.76
CA GLY A 139 16.44 -13.95 9.67
C GLY A 139 17.68 -14.37 8.91
N ASN A 140 17.50 -15.37 8.06
CA ASN A 140 18.52 -15.77 7.10
C ASN A 140 17.92 -15.87 5.70
N ALA A 141 18.75 -15.62 4.70
CA ALA A 141 18.37 -15.74 3.31
C ALA A 141 19.59 -16.07 2.45
N ASP A 142 19.40 -16.41 1.20
CA ASP A 142 20.45 -16.26 0.23
C ASP A 142 20.82 -14.77 0.05
N GLN A 143 21.91 -14.49 -0.64
CA GLN A 143 22.38 -13.11 -0.82
C GLN A 143 21.40 -12.23 -1.63
N SER A 144 20.55 -12.83 -2.46
CA SER A 144 19.50 -12.13 -3.24
C SER A 144 18.36 -11.65 -2.35
N GLY A 145 18.16 -12.26 -1.20
CA GLY A 145 17.13 -11.89 -0.21
C GLY A 145 17.48 -10.69 0.67
N LEU A 146 18.66 -10.07 0.51
CA LEU A 146 19.10 -8.95 1.35
C LEU A 146 18.08 -7.80 1.39
N ARG A 147 17.61 -7.36 0.24
CA ARG A 147 16.63 -6.25 0.16
C ARG A 147 15.35 -6.58 0.88
N ARG A 148 14.84 -7.80 0.67
CA ARG A 148 13.62 -8.26 1.32
C ARG A 148 13.75 -8.28 2.84
N LEU A 149 14.86 -8.77 3.39
CA LEU A 149 15.12 -8.72 4.84
C LEU A 149 15.20 -7.28 5.35
N ALA A 150 15.81 -6.36 4.58
CA ALA A 150 15.85 -4.94 4.94
C ALA A 150 14.45 -4.32 5.01
N HIS A 151 13.60 -4.55 4.00
CA HIS A 151 12.22 -4.10 3.95
C HIS A 151 11.40 -4.65 5.13
N GLN A 152 11.58 -5.93 5.48
CA GLN A 152 10.91 -6.55 6.63
C GLN A 152 11.35 -5.90 7.95
N ILE A 153 12.63 -5.59 8.12
CA ILE A 153 13.11 -4.88 9.32
C ILE A 153 12.52 -3.47 9.37
N ALA A 154 12.47 -2.77 8.24
CA ALA A 154 11.82 -1.47 8.16
C ALA A 154 10.33 -1.55 8.51
N ASP A 155 9.62 -2.59 8.06
CA ASP A 155 8.23 -2.85 8.43
C ASP A 155 8.06 -3.06 9.94
N PHE A 156 8.93 -3.85 10.58
CA PHE A 156 8.93 -4.01 12.05
C PHE A 156 9.12 -2.67 12.78
N VAL A 157 10.11 -1.87 12.35
CA VAL A 157 10.36 -0.57 12.95
C VAL A 157 9.16 0.35 12.75
N TYR A 158 8.59 0.36 11.56
CA TYR A 158 7.41 1.17 11.24
C TYR A 158 6.22 0.80 12.12
N GLU A 159 5.91 -0.49 12.26
CA GLU A 159 4.78 -0.99 13.05
C GLU A 159 4.93 -0.65 14.54
N GLU A 160 6.12 -0.83 15.11
CA GLU A 160 6.38 -0.54 16.52
C GLU A 160 6.16 0.94 16.87
N PHE A 161 6.48 1.86 15.97
CA PHE A 161 6.31 3.29 16.20
C PHE A 161 4.94 3.83 15.84
N THR A 162 4.29 3.27 14.83
CA THR A 162 3.01 3.79 14.32
C THR A 162 1.80 2.99 14.81
N GLY A 163 1.99 1.70 15.08
CA GLY A 163 0.93 0.73 15.34
C GLY A 163 0.14 0.32 14.09
N ASP A 164 0.52 0.83 12.92
CA ASP A 164 0.04 0.37 11.61
C ASP A 164 1.04 -0.63 11.06
N SER A 165 0.57 -1.67 10.35
CA SER A 165 1.48 -2.60 9.67
C SER A 165 2.38 -1.86 8.67
N GLY A 166 3.57 -2.38 8.45
CA GLY A 166 4.46 -1.87 7.41
C GLY A 166 3.93 -2.13 6.00
N TYR A 167 4.64 -1.64 4.99
CA TYR A 167 4.30 -1.81 3.57
C TYR A 167 5.54 -1.85 2.67
N PHE A 168 6.74 -1.98 3.25
CA PHE A 168 7.99 -1.95 2.49
C PHE A 168 8.30 -3.29 1.82
N ASP A 169 8.00 -4.45 2.47
CA ASP A 169 8.14 -5.78 1.84
C ASP A 169 6.99 -6.04 0.86
N THR A 170 6.90 -5.21 -0.19
CA THR A 170 5.87 -5.25 -1.22
C THR A 170 6.45 -4.98 -2.61
N GLN A 171 5.67 -5.32 -3.63
CA GLN A 171 5.98 -5.07 -5.03
C GLN A 171 4.91 -4.21 -5.70
N ILE A 172 5.30 -3.63 -6.83
CA ILE A 172 4.42 -2.85 -7.68
C ILE A 172 4.46 -3.46 -9.07
N VAL A 173 3.29 -3.81 -9.61
CA VAL A 173 3.12 -4.09 -11.02
C VAL A 173 2.57 -2.86 -11.70
N TYR A 174 3.02 -2.55 -12.90
CA TYR A 174 2.58 -1.39 -13.66
C TYR A 174 2.70 -1.61 -15.17
N VAL A 175 2.11 -0.74 -15.96
CA VAL A 175 2.27 -0.71 -17.41
C VAL A 175 3.44 0.19 -17.76
N ALA A 176 4.55 -0.40 -18.17
CA ALA A 176 5.72 0.30 -18.69
C ALA A 176 5.48 0.70 -20.13
N GLU A 177 5.62 1.98 -20.45
CA GLU A 177 5.35 2.55 -21.76
C GLU A 177 6.62 3.07 -22.41
N SER A 178 6.81 2.79 -23.69
CA SER A 178 7.96 3.23 -24.46
C SER A 178 7.61 3.45 -25.94
N GLY A 179 8.50 4.09 -26.68
CA GLY A 179 8.24 4.41 -28.10
C GLY A 179 7.55 5.75 -28.30
N THR A 180 7.22 6.06 -29.55
CA THR A 180 6.55 7.30 -29.93
C THR A 180 5.05 7.20 -29.69
N GLN A 181 4.36 8.33 -29.59
CA GLN A 181 2.91 8.38 -29.38
C GLN A 181 2.11 7.54 -30.39
N SER A 182 2.55 7.50 -31.66
CA SER A 182 1.90 6.71 -32.71
C SER A 182 2.27 5.21 -32.71
N ARG A 183 3.28 4.82 -31.92
CA ARG A 183 3.77 3.44 -31.79
C ARG A 183 4.16 3.15 -30.34
N ARG A 184 3.23 3.41 -29.43
CA ARG A 184 3.45 3.19 -28.01
C ARG A 184 3.46 1.69 -27.71
N LEU A 185 4.57 1.21 -27.18
CA LEU A 185 4.74 -0.15 -26.71
C LEU A 185 4.37 -0.19 -25.23
N LYS A 186 3.45 -1.06 -24.84
CA LYS A 186 3.02 -1.26 -23.45
C LYS A 186 3.40 -2.65 -22.98
N ARG A 187 4.05 -2.74 -21.83
CA ARG A 187 4.50 -4.00 -21.22
C ARG A 187 4.14 -4.02 -19.74
N LEU A 188 3.73 -5.16 -19.23
CA LEU A 188 3.72 -5.34 -17.80
C LEU A 188 5.15 -5.36 -17.27
N ALA A 189 5.39 -4.63 -16.21
CA ALA A 189 6.63 -4.63 -15.46
C ALA A 189 6.34 -4.75 -13.97
N ILE A 190 7.27 -5.32 -13.22
CA ILE A 190 7.22 -5.47 -11.78
C ILE A 190 8.52 -4.95 -11.17
N MET A 191 8.44 -4.38 -9.97
CA MET A 191 9.58 -3.87 -9.21
C MET A 191 9.24 -3.90 -7.71
N ASP A 192 10.23 -3.78 -6.83
CA ASP A 192 9.99 -3.50 -5.42
C ASP A 192 9.35 -2.11 -5.25
N GLN A 193 8.72 -1.85 -4.11
CA GLN A 193 7.97 -0.60 -3.88
C GLN A 193 8.84 0.67 -3.98
N ASP A 194 10.16 0.54 -3.87
CA ASP A 194 11.15 1.61 -3.97
C ASP A 194 11.78 1.76 -5.37
N GLY A 195 11.31 0.97 -6.36
CA GLY A 195 11.76 1.01 -7.75
C GLY A 195 12.90 0.06 -8.10
N HIS A 196 13.44 -0.70 -7.13
CA HIS A 196 14.49 -1.67 -7.40
C HIS A 196 13.96 -3.01 -7.93
N ASN A 197 14.85 -3.89 -8.35
CA ASN A 197 14.54 -5.23 -8.88
C ASN A 197 13.54 -5.21 -10.05
N HIS A 198 13.58 -4.13 -10.85
CA HIS A 198 12.73 -3.96 -12.01
C HIS A 198 12.94 -5.09 -13.04
N ARG A 199 11.83 -5.64 -13.52
CA ARG A 199 11.82 -6.57 -14.66
C ARG A 199 10.53 -6.47 -15.46
N TYR A 200 10.62 -6.70 -16.77
CA TYR A 200 9.44 -6.83 -17.63
C TYR A 200 8.83 -8.23 -17.49
N LEU A 201 7.50 -8.30 -17.43
CA LEU A 201 6.74 -9.54 -17.36
C LEU A 201 6.23 -9.99 -18.74
N THR A 202 6.00 -9.03 -19.66
CA THR A 202 5.51 -9.32 -21.02
C THR A 202 6.43 -8.71 -22.07
N SER A 203 6.37 -9.25 -23.29
CA SER A 203 7.22 -8.82 -24.41
C SER A 203 6.82 -7.46 -24.99
N GLY A 204 5.53 -7.08 -24.89
CA GLY A 204 4.94 -5.91 -25.52
C GLY A 204 4.48 -6.14 -26.95
N LEU A 205 4.32 -7.38 -27.37
CA LEU A 205 3.73 -7.71 -28.70
C LEU A 205 2.24 -7.38 -28.71
N ASP A 206 1.58 -7.54 -27.56
CA ASP A 206 0.16 -7.24 -27.37
C ASP A 206 0.00 -6.02 -26.47
N LEU A 207 -1.11 -5.30 -26.63
CA LEU A 207 -1.49 -4.23 -25.72
C LEU A 207 -1.93 -4.81 -24.38
N VAL A 208 -1.27 -4.42 -23.31
CA VAL A 208 -1.59 -4.81 -21.93
C VAL A 208 -2.03 -3.62 -21.10
N LEU A 209 -3.03 -3.79 -20.21
CA LEU A 209 -3.61 -2.73 -19.41
C LEU A 209 -4.07 -3.26 -18.05
N THR A 210 -4.25 -2.34 -17.10
CA THR A 210 -4.93 -2.54 -15.82
C THR A 210 -4.50 -3.77 -15.02
N PRO A 211 -3.18 -3.98 -14.76
CA PRO A 211 -2.75 -5.10 -13.93
C PRO A 211 -3.24 -4.96 -12.50
N ARG A 212 -3.55 -6.09 -11.84
CA ARG A 212 -3.96 -6.14 -10.43
C ARG A 212 -3.42 -7.40 -9.78
N PHE A 213 -2.79 -7.25 -8.63
CA PHE A 213 -2.34 -8.39 -7.83
C PHE A 213 -3.51 -9.16 -7.24
N SER A 214 -3.34 -10.48 -7.13
CA SER A 214 -4.17 -11.31 -6.26
C SER A 214 -3.88 -11.01 -4.78
N PRO A 215 -4.77 -11.33 -3.84
CA PRO A 215 -4.54 -11.15 -2.40
C PRO A 215 -3.33 -11.94 -1.87
N THR A 216 -2.85 -12.93 -2.60
CA THR A 216 -1.67 -13.73 -2.22
C THR A 216 -0.36 -13.20 -2.81
N ALA A 217 -0.40 -12.17 -3.67
CA ALA A 217 0.71 -11.63 -4.46
C ALA A 217 1.35 -12.60 -5.47
N ASN A 218 0.86 -13.81 -5.61
CA ASN A 218 1.43 -14.83 -6.50
C ASN A 218 0.98 -14.68 -7.95
N GLU A 219 -0.14 -14.00 -8.17
CA GLU A 219 -0.77 -13.87 -9.48
C GLU A 219 -1.16 -12.42 -9.75
N ILE A 220 -1.18 -12.08 -11.03
CA ILE A 220 -1.57 -10.77 -11.55
C ILE A 220 -2.65 -10.98 -12.60
N ALA A 221 -3.85 -10.46 -12.38
CA ALA A 221 -4.87 -10.35 -13.41
C ALA A 221 -4.63 -9.09 -14.23
N TYR A 222 -4.78 -9.17 -15.55
CA TYR A 222 -4.59 -8.03 -16.45
C TYR A 222 -5.39 -8.19 -17.73
N LEU A 223 -5.63 -7.09 -18.42
CA LEU A 223 -6.16 -7.10 -19.79
C LEU A 223 -5.04 -7.28 -20.79
N ASN A 224 -5.26 -8.15 -21.76
CA ASN A 224 -4.42 -8.32 -22.93
C ASN A 224 -5.29 -8.30 -24.19
N TYR A 225 -4.89 -7.48 -25.16
CA TYR A 225 -5.54 -7.38 -26.47
C TYR A 225 -4.79 -8.29 -27.44
N PHE A 226 -5.18 -9.55 -27.46
CA PHE A 226 -4.66 -10.52 -28.43
C PHE A 226 -5.54 -10.52 -29.69
N ASN A 227 -4.95 -10.25 -30.86
CA ASN A 227 -5.68 -10.05 -32.12
C ASN A 227 -6.80 -8.99 -32.04
N ASP A 228 -6.52 -7.87 -31.36
CA ASP A 228 -7.47 -6.77 -31.12
C ASP A 228 -8.70 -7.15 -30.26
N GLU A 229 -8.72 -8.33 -29.67
CA GLU A 229 -9.76 -8.77 -28.74
C GLU A 229 -9.29 -8.65 -27.29
N PRO A 230 -9.97 -7.83 -26.46
CA PRO A 230 -9.64 -7.73 -25.03
C PRO A 230 -10.07 -8.98 -24.26
N ASN A 231 -9.14 -9.58 -23.56
CA ASN A 231 -9.38 -10.72 -22.69
C ASN A 231 -8.66 -10.54 -21.35
N VAL A 232 -9.20 -11.13 -20.30
CA VAL A 232 -8.53 -11.21 -19.00
C VAL A 232 -7.54 -12.36 -19.00
N TYR A 233 -6.34 -12.06 -18.57
CA TYR A 233 -5.27 -13.04 -18.38
C TYR A 233 -4.81 -13.05 -16.94
N LEU A 234 -4.36 -14.20 -16.51
CA LEU A 234 -3.69 -14.42 -15.24
C LEU A 234 -2.20 -14.67 -15.51
N PHE A 235 -1.34 -13.95 -14.83
CA PHE A 235 0.12 -14.11 -14.88
C PHE A 235 0.61 -14.62 -13.53
N GLU A 236 1.26 -15.79 -13.51
CA GLU A 236 1.89 -16.35 -12.31
C GLU A 236 3.29 -15.76 -12.15
N VAL A 237 3.51 -15.01 -11.04
CA VAL A 237 4.73 -14.20 -10.84
C VAL A 237 6.00 -15.03 -10.73
N ALA A 238 5.90 -16.20 -10.09
CA ALA A 238 7.03 -17.09 -9.84
C ALA A 238 7.52 -17.82 -11.08
N THR A 239 6.60 -18.30 -11.94
CA THR A 239 6.92 -19.15 -13.11
C THR A 239 6.92 -18.37 -14.43
N GLY A 240 6.26 -17.21 -14.47
CA GLY A 240 6.01 -16.46 -15.71
C GLY A 240 4.94 -17.09 -16.61
N ARG A 241 4.22 -18.09 -16.11
CA ARG A 241 3.10 -18.72 -16.85
C ARG A 241 1.96 -17.75 -17.00
N THR A 242 1.39 -17.71 -18.20
CA THR A 242 0.23 -16.90 -18.52
C THR A 242 -0.93 -17.80 -18.90
N GLU A 243 -2.12 -17.52 -18.35
CA GLU A 243 -3.35 -18.24 -18.63
C GLU A 243 -4.47 -17.27 -18.98
N ARG A 244 -5.23 -17.55 -20.03
CA ARG A 244 -6.42 -16.78 -20.38
C ARG A 244 -7.57 -17.24 -19.49
N LEU A 245 -8.19 -16.30 -18.77
CA LEU A 245 -9.38 -16.55 -17.97
C LEU A 245 -10.64 -16.39 -18.81
N GLY A 246 -11.36 -17.50 -19.02
CA GLY A 246 -12.68 -17.52 -19.63
C GLY A 246 -12.77 -16.94 -21.04
N SER A 247 -13.98 -16.93 -21.56
CA SER A 247 -14.37 -16.21 -22.78
C SER A 247 -15.54 -15.30 -22.38
N PHE A 248 -15.34 -14.00 -22.44
CA PHE A 248 -16.35 -13.03 -22.02
C PHE A 248 -17.13 -12.54 -23.25
N PRO A 249 -18.44 -12.45 -23.18
CA PRO A 249 -19.21 -11.78 -24.21
C PRO A 249 -18.98 -10.27 -24.12
N GLY A 250 -18.40 -9.67 -25.14
CA GLY A 250 -18.16 -8.24 -25.20
C GLY A 250 -16.80 -7.78 -24.67
N MET A 251 -16.65 -6.47 -24.49
CA MET A 251 -15.41 -5.83 -24.07
C MET A 251 -15.30 -5.82 -22.55
N THR A 252 -14.19 -6.34 -22.02
CA THR A 252 -13.92 -6.45 -20.57
C THR A 252 -13.04 -5.30 -20.11
N PHE A 253 -13.29 -4.77 -18.90
CA PHE A 253 -12.49 -3.69 -18.30
C PHE A 253 -12.23 -3.94 -16.82
N ALA A 254 -11.06 -3.46 -16.35
CA ALA A 254 -10.68 -3.28 -14.96
C ALA A 254 -10.94 -4.50 -14.05
N PRO A 255 -10.39 -5.70 -14.38
CA PRO A 255 -10.55 -6.85 -13.52
C PRO A 255 -9.91 -6.59 -12.13
N ARG A 256 -10.58 -7.01 -11.04
CA ARG A 256 -10.05 -6.97 -9.68
C ARG A 256 -10.43 -8.23 -8.92
N PHE A 257 -9.50 -8.73 -8.13
CA PHE A 257 -9.79 -9.85 -7.23
C PHE A 257 -10.70 -9.45 -6.09
N GLY A 258 -11.51 -10.39 -5.63
CA GLY A 258 -12.12 -10.35 -4.33
C GLY A 258 -11.07 -10.51 -3.21
N PRO A 259 -11.40 -10.17 -1.95
CA PRO A 259 -10.43 -10.18 -0.85
C PRO A 259 -9.84 -11.56 -0.56
N ASP A 260 -10.55 -12.64 -0.85
CA ASP A 260 -10.09 -14.02 -0.65
C ASP A 260 -9.39 -14.61 -1.88
N GLY A 261 -9.43 -13.92 -3.04
CA GLY A 261 -8.82 -14.35 -4.30
C GLY A 261 -9.60 -15.41 -5.08
N ASP A 262 -10.73 -15.87 -4.58
CA ASP A 262 -11.60 -16.88 -5.21
C ASP A 262 -12.60 -16.30 -6.22
N LYS A 263 -12.69 -14.98 -6.28
CA LYS A 263 -13.55 -14.22 -7.18
C LYS A 263 -12.78 -13.15 -7.93
N LEU A 264 -13.24 -12.86 -9.14
CA LEU A 264 -12.78 -11.73 -9.94
C LEU A 264 -13.99 -10.88 -10.34
N ILE A 265 -13.95 -9.58 -10.03
CA ILE A 265 -14.99 -8.64 -10.43
C ILE A 265 -14.50 -7.78 -11.59
N MET A 266 -15.38 -7.51 -12.56
CA MET A 266 -15.01 -6.77 -13.76
C MET A 266 -16.21 -6.05 -14.37
N SER A 267 -15.95 -5.18 -15.32
CA SER A 267 -16.98 -4.53 -16.14
C SER A 267 -17.01 -5.18 -17.52
N LEU A 268 -18.19 -5.55 -18.00
CA LEU A 268 -18.39 -6.06 -19.37
C LEU A 268 -19.30 -5.11 -20.15
N ALA A 269 -18.82 -4.69 -21.32
CA ALA A 269 -19.62 -3.92 -22.28
C ALA A 269 -20.23 -4.87 -23.30
N GLN A 270 -21.57 -4.97 -23.29
CA GLN A 270 -22.33 -5.80 -24.20
C GLN A 270 -23.56 -5.03 -24.69
N ASP A 271 -23.86 -5.10 -26.00
CA ASP A 271 -25.05 -4.49 -26.61
C ASP A 271 -25.22 -2.99 -26.32
N GLY A 272 -24.10 -2.26 -26.14
CA GLY A 272 -24.08 -0.82 -25.85
C GLY A 272 -24.31 -0.45 -24.38
N MET A 273 -24.45 -1.44 -23.50
CA MET A 273 -24.52 -1.30 -22.04
C MET A 273 -23.24 -1.82 -21.40
N THR A 274 -22.89 -1.28 -20.24
CA THR A 274 -21.75 -1.76 -19.47
C THR A 274 -22.19 -2.03 -18.04
N ASP A 275 -22.07 -3.27 -17.61
CA ASP A 275 -22.49 -3.74 -16.30
C ASP A 275 -21.33 -4.39 -15.53
N ILE A 276 -21.52 -4.53 -14.23
CA ILE A 276 -20.59 -5.21 -13.33
C ILE A 276 -20.91 -6.70 -13.30
N TYR A 277 -19.88 -7.51 -13.45
CA TYR A 277 -19.94 -8.97 -13.40
C TYR A 277 -18.93 -9.51 -12.40
N GLU A 278 -19.28 -10.62 -11.78
CA GLU A 278 -18.41 -11.41 -10.90
C GLU A 278 -18.13 -12.76 -11.56
N MET A 279 -16.90 -13.23 -11.50
CA MET A 279 -16.49 -14.57 -11.92
C MET A 279 -15.94 -15.36 -10.73
N ASP A 280 -16.43 -16.57 -10.53
CA ASP A 280 -15.82 -17.57 -9.65
C ASP A 280 -14.55 -18.12 -10.30
N MET A 281 -13.40 -17.96 -9.65
CA MET A 281 -12.09 -18.32 -10.21
C MET A 281 -11.92 -19.83 -10.40
N ARG A 282 -12.60 -20.64 -9.61
CA ARG A 282 -12.51 -22.11 -9.68
C ARG A 282 -13.41 -22.71 -10.75
N THR A 283 -14.65 -22.22 -10.88
CA THR A 283 -15.64 -22.75 -11.84
C THR A 283 -15.65 -21.99 -13.14
N GLN A 284 -15.10 -20.78 -13.17
CA GLN A 284 -15.16 -19.80 -14.25
C GLN A 284 -16.62 -19.40 -14.63
N SER A 285 -17.59 -19.66 -13.74
CA SER A 285 -18.96 -19.14 -13.91
C SER A 285 -19.00 -17.64 -13.71
N ILE A 286 -19.88 -16.97 -14.46
CA ILE A 286 -20.00 -15.51 -14.48
C ILE A 286 -21.42 -15.13 -14.06
N ASP A 287 -21.54 -14.27 -13.07
CA ASP A 287 -22.79 -13.72 -12.59
C ASP A 287 -22.87 -12.21 -12.84
N GLN A 288 -23.98 -11.72 -13.38
CA GLN A 288 -24.24 -10.30 -13.59
C GLN A 288 -24.76 -9.65 -12.31
N LEU A 289 -24.01 -8.68 -11.75
CA LEU A 289 -24.38 -8.00 -10.51
C LEU A 289 -25.20 -6.73 -10.74
N THR A 290 -24.93 -5.98 -11.82
CA THR A 290 -25.77 -4.83 -12.19
C THR A 290 -26.47 -5.08 -13.51
N LYS A 291 -27.69 -4.52 -13.63
CA LYS A 291 -28.50 -4.63 -14.86
C LYS A 291 -29.25 -3.33 -15.05
N SER A 292 -28.65 -2.41 -15.76
CA SER A 292 -29.24 -1.08 -15.96
C SER A 292 -28.93 -0.58 -17.39
N ALA A 293 -29.61 0.50 -17.80
CA ALA A 293 -29.27 1.20 -19.04
C ALA A 293 -28.08 2.16 -18.89
N SER A 294 -27.40 2.10 -17.76
CA SER A 294 -26.27 2.97 -17.39
C SER A 294 -24.93 2.31 -17.68
N ILE A 295 -23.88 3.10 -17.67
CA ILE A 295 -22.50 2.63 -17.78
C ILE A 295 -21.96 2.42 -16.36
N ASP A 296 -21.92 1.17 -15.90
CA ASP A 296 -21.39 0.75 -14.60
C ASP A 296 -19.99 0.20 -14.76
N THR A 297 -18.96 0.83 -14.15
CA THR A 297 -17.56 0.46 -14.38
C THR A 297 -16.69 0.55 -13.12
N SER A 298 -15.48 0.00 -13.24
CA SER A 298 -14.41 0.07 -12.24
C SER A 298 -14.82 -0.40 -10.85
N PRO A 299 -15.36 -1.62 -10.70
CA PRO A 299 -15.77 -2.14 -9.41
C PRO A 299 -14.56 -2.43 -8.51
N SER A 300 -14.77 -2.28 -7.19
CA SER A 300 -13.81 -2.66 -6.15
C SER A 300 -14.54 -3.20 -4.92
N TYR A 301 -14.17 -4.39 -4.45
CA TYR A 301 -14.69 -4.94 -3.21
C TYR A 301 -14.25 -4.15 -1.99
N ALA A 302 -15.10 -4.09 -0.98
CA ALA A 302 -14.71 -3.83 0.39
C ALA A 302 -13.82 -4.98 0.91
N PRO A 303 -12.89 -4.73 1.85
CA PRO A 303 -11.98 -5.78 2.35
C PRO A 303 -12.70 -6.92 3.11
N ASP A 304 -13.94 -6.70 3.56
CA ASP A 304 -14.80 -7.71 4.17
C ASP A 304 -15.58 -8.58 3.16
N GLY A 305 -15.46 -8.26 1.84
CA GLY A 305 -16.14 -8.96 0.76
C GLY A 305 -17.65 -8.71 0.67
N ASN A 306 -18.24 -7.91 1.57
CA ASN A 306 -19.70 -7.78 1.67
C ASN A 306 -20.28 -6.67 0.79
N ARG A 307 -19.44 -5.73 0.32
CA ARG A 307 -19.88 -4.58 -0.47
C ARG A 307 -18.94 -4.32 -1.63
N ILE A 308 -19.48 -3.63 -2.63
CA ILE A 308 -18.75 -3.24 -3.85
C ILE A 308 -18.96 -1.75 -4.06
N VAL A 309 -17.87 -1.00 -4.29
CA VAL A 309 -17.92 0.37 -4.81
C VAL A 309 -17.67 0.34 -6.31
N PHE A 310 -18.37 1.16 -7.07
CA PHE A 310 -18.21 1.30 -8.53
C PHE A 310 -18.61 2.69 -8.99
N ASN A 311 -18.28 3.07 -10.21
CA ASN A 311 -18.79 4.30 -10.81
C ASN A 311 -19.90 4.01 -11.81
N SER A 312 -20.88 4.91 -11.87
CA SER A 312 -22.08 4.80 -12.72
C SER A 312 -22.56 6.17 -13.17
N ASP A 313 -23.09 6.24 -14.37
CA ASP A 313 -23.73 7.47 -14.90
C ASP A 313 -25.25 7.47 -14.74
N ARG A 314 -25.84 6.53 -13.97
CA ARG A 314 -27.30 6.39 -13.73
C ARG A 314 -27.97 7.66 -13.17
N GLY A 315 -27.20 8.56 -12.58
CA GLY A 315 -27.66 9.85 -12.08
C GLY A 315 -27.46 11.01 -13.08
N GLY A 316 -27.18 10.72 -14.36
CA GLY A 316 -26.96 11.69 -15.42
C GLY A 316 -25.48 12.10 -15.61
N SER A 317 -24.59 11.75 -14.68
CA SER A 317 -23.13 11.92 -14.79
C SER A 317 -22.43 10.83 -13.98
N GLN A 318 -21.17 10.56 -14.33
CA GLN A 318 -20.36 9.57 -13.62
C GLN A 318 -20.19 9.95 -12.15
N GLN A 319 -20.67 9.09 -11.26
CA GLN A 319 -20.63 9.23 -9.81
C GLN A 319 -20.30 7.89 -9.16
N LEU A 320 -19.91 7.92 -7.87
CA LEU A 320 -19.61 6.71 -7.11
C LEU A 320 -20.87 6.18 -6.45
N TYR A 321 -21.01 4.87 -6.54
CA TYR A 321 -22.10 4.10 -5.94
C TYR A 321 -21.53 2.94 -5.12
N VAL A 322 -22.24 2.53 -4.09
CA VAL A 322 -21.99 1.32 -3.30
C VAL A 322 -23.20 0.42 -3.39
N MET A 323 -22.94 -0.88 -3.51
CA MET A 323 -23.95 -1.94 -3.46
C MET A 323 -23.50 -3.07 -2.54
N ASP A 324 -24.40 -3.94 -2.15
CA ASP A 324 -24.06 -5.21 -1.50
C ASP A 324 -23.38 -6.15 -2.53
N ALA A 325 -22.65 -7.15 -2.05
CA ALA A 325 -21.87 -8.05 -2.91
C ALA A 325 -22.74 -8.88 -3.88
N ASP A 326 -24.04 -9.02 -3.58
CA ASP A 326 -25.04 -9.68 -4.44
C ASP A 326 -25.66 -8.74 -5.51
N GLY A 327 -25.19 -7.48 -5.61
CA GLY A 327 -25.71 -6.47 -6.52
C GLY A 327 -26.93 -5.69 -6.00
N SER A 328 -27.44 -6.01 -4.82
CA SER A 328 -28.58 -5.32 -4.21
C SER A 328 -28.17 -4.01 -3.51
N ASN A 329 -29.17 -3.24 -3.05
CA ASN A 329 -29.02 -2.04 -2.23
C ASN A 329 -28.11 -0.95 -2.82
N VAL A 330 -28.15 -0.75 -4.13
CA VAL A 330 -27.36 0.27 -4.84
C VAL A 330 -27.70 1.67 -4.34
N ARG A 331 -26.70 2.40 -3.84
CA ARG A 331 -26.83 3.79 -3.38
C ARG A 331 -25.67 4.66 -3.83
N ARG A 332 -25.96 5.91 -4.19
CA ARG A 332 -24.94 6.91 -4.52
C ARG A 332 -24.23 7.39 -3.25
N ILE A 333 -22.92 7.65 -3.36
CA ILE A 333 -22.09 8.16 -2.26
C ILE A 333 -21.34 9.46 -2.63
N SER A 334 -21.19 9.83 -3.91
CA SER A 334 -20.54 11.08 -4.31
C SER A 334 -21.57 12.13 -4.75
N TYR A 335 -21.45 13.36 -4.21
CA TYR A 335 -22.40 14.46 -4.46
C TYR A 335 -21.71 15.78 -4.82
N GLY A 336 -20.38 15.80 -4.85
CA GLY A 336 -19.59 16.98 -5.22
C GLY A 336 -19.74 17.35 -6.71
N VAL A 337 -19.25 18.54 -7.05
CA VAL A 337 -19.19 19.01 -8.44
C VAL A 337 -18.16 18.18 -9.21
N GLY A 338 -18.50 17.79 -10.46
CA GLY A 338 -17.62 17.05 -11.35
C GLY A 338 -18.03 15.60 -11.55
N ARG A 339 -17.13 14.83 -12.16
CA ARG A 339 -17.27 13.40 -12.42
C ARG A 339 -16.32 12.63 -11.53
N TYR A 340 -16.75 11.46 -11.09
CA TYR A 340 -15.96 10.56 -10.25
C TYR A 340 -15.78 9.23 -10.96
N ALA A 341 -14.58 8.67 -10.89
CA ALA A 341 -14.23 7.42 -11.56
C ALA A 341 -13.21 6.62 -10.75
N THR A 342 -12.94 5.39 -11.20
CA THR A 342 -11.92 4.47 -10.70
C THR A 342 -11.87 4.38 -9.17
N PRO A 343 -12.99 4.13 -8.47
CA PRO A 343 -12.97 4.01 -7.03
C PRO A 343 -12.21 2.76 -6.59
N VAL A 344 -11.49 2.87 -5.48
CA VAL A 344 -10.78 1.75 -4.84
C VAL A 344 -10.99 1.79 -3.34
N TRP A 345 -11.57 0.72 -2.80
CA TRP A 345 -11.77 0.60 -1.37
C TRP A 345 -10.45 0.43 -0.64
N SER A 346 -10.26 1.15 0.48
CA SER A 346 -9.09 1.01 1.35
C SER A 346 -9.03 -0.38 1.98
N PRO A 347 -7.86 -1.00 2.12
CA PRO A 347 -7.69 -2.25 2.89
C PRO A 347 -8.17 -2.16 4.35
N ARG A 348 -8.27 -0.95 4.89
CA ARG A 348 -8.84 -0.69 6.24
C ARG A 348 -10.37 -0.75 6.28
N GLY A 349 -11.04 -0.64 5.13
CA GLY A 349 -12.50 -0.65 5.03
C GLY A 349 -13.19 0.66 5.39
N ASP A 350 -12.48 1.69 5.75
CA ASP A 350 -12.96 2.96 6.29
C ASP A 350 -13.16 4.06 5.23
N ILE A 351 -12.34 4.07 4.18
CA ILE A 351 -12.34 5.11 3.14
C ILE A 351 -12.25 4.53 1.72
N ILE A 352 -12.61 5.33 0.74
CA ILE A 352 -12.56 5.02 -0.68
C ILE A 352 -11.68 6.07 -1.36
N ALA A 353 -10.65 5.62 -2.11
CA ALA A 353 -9.90 6.48 -3.02
C ALA A 353 -10.60 6.54 -4.37
N PHE A 354 -10.46 7.65 -5.08
CA PHE A 354 -11.10 7.86 -6.39
C PHE A 354 -10.32 8.85 -7.27
N THR A 355 -10.60 8.80 -8.55
CA THR A 355 -10.27 9.87 -9.49
C THR A 355 -11.45 10.81 -9.60
N LYS A 356 -11.21 12.12 -9.57
CA LYS A 356 -12.23 13.15 -9.80
C LYS A 356 -11.80 14.05 -10.96
N MET A 357 -12.75 14.41 -11.80
CA MET A 357 -12.58 15.34 -12.90
C MET A 357 -13.51 16.53 -12.66
N ALA A 358 -12.93 17.71 -12.43
CA ALA A 358 -13.68 18.94 -12.19
C ALA A 358 -12.89 20.14 -12.69
N ASN A 359 -13.58 21.16 -13.22
CA ASN A 359 -12.98 22.42 -13.67
C ASN A 359 -11.82 22.25 -14.68
N GLY A 360 -11.85 21.18 -15.49
CA GLY A 360 -10.81 20.90 -16.49
C GLY A 360 -9.54 20.27 -15.94
N GLN A 361 -9.52 19.88 -14.68
CA GLN A 361 -8.41 19.19 -14.01
C GLN A 361 -8.81 17.84 -13.47
N PHE A 362 -7.83 16.96 -13.28
CA PHE A 362 -7.97 15.68 -12.63
C PHE A 362 -7.40 15.72 -11.22
N TYR A 363 -8.01 14.97 -10.34
CA TYR A 363 -7.63 14.88 -8.93
C TYR A 363 -7.65 13.42 -8.45
N ILE A 364 -6.72 13.07 -7.58
CA ILE A 364 -6.84 11.91 -6.70
C ILE A 364 -7.45 12.40 -5.39
N GLY A 365 -8.51 11.76 -4.95
CA GLY A 365 -9.19 12.08 -3.70
C GLY A 365 -9.54 10.86 -2.89
N VAL A 366 -9.94 11.11 -1.65
CA VAL A 366 -10.48 10.11 -0.72
C VAL A 366 -11.76 10.62 -0.09
N MET A 367 -12.65 9.70 0.30
CA MET A 367 -13.87 9.99 1.06
C MET A 367 -14.21 8.82 1.98
N ASN A 368 -14.99 9.07 3.01
CA ASN A 368 -15.56 8.02 3.85
C ASN A 368 -16.51 7.13 3.02
N VAL A 369 -16.77 5.91 3.48
CA VAL A 369 -17.63 4.94 2.79
C VAL A 369 -19.11 5.36 2.67
N ASP A 370 -19.52 6.37 3.43
CA ASP A 370 -20.84 7.00 3.33
C ASP A 370 -20.87 8.20 2.37
N GLY A 371 -19.71 8.60 1.84
CA GLY A 371 -19.53 9.74 0.95
C GLY A 371 -19.20 11.06 1.64
N SER A 372 -19.14 11.08 2.97
CA SER A 372 -18.72 12.25 3.74
C SER A 372 -17.19 12.42 3.72
N GLY A 373 -16.69 13.56 4.18
CA GLY A 373 -15.26 13.77 4.40
C GLY A 373 -14.41 13.76 3.13
N GLU A 374 -14.98 14.15 1.97
CA GLU A 374 -14.23 14.23 0.71
C GLU A 374 -13.01 15.16 0.86
N ARG A 375 -11.83 14.64 0.49
CA ARG A 375 -10.58 15.40 0.42
C ARG A 375 -9.87 15.10 -0.88
N LEU A 376 -9.33 16.14 -1.53
CA LEU A 376 -8.48 16.02 -2.70
C LEU A 376 -7.03 16.03 -2.25
N LEU A 377 -6.26 15.03 -2.65
CA LEU A 377 -4.88 14.81 -2.19
C LEU A 377 -3.85 15.27 -3.22
N ALA A 378 -4.11 15.06 -4.50
CA ALA A 378 -3.23 15.41 -5.60
C ALA A 378 -4.03 15.87 -6.80
N ASP A 379 -3.41 16.66 -7.66
CA ASP A 379 -3.99 17.17 -8.92
C ASP A 379 -2.98 17.14 -10.07
N GLY A 380 -3.48 17.32 -11.29
CA GLY A 380 -2.65 17.40 -12.49
C GLY A 380 -3.47 17.48 -13.77
N PHE A 381 -2.75 17.53 -14.89
CA PHE A 381 -3.36 17.50 -16.23
C PHE A 381 -4.15 16.21 -16.44
N LEU A 382 -3.54 15.06 -16.12
CA LEU A 382 -4.20 13.77 -15.99
C LEU A 382 -3.58 13.06 -14.78
N VAL A 383 -4.38 12.77 -13.77
CA VAL A 383 -4.02 11.89 -12.65
C VAL A 383 -5.09 10.84 -12.49
N GLU A 384 -4.70 9.57 -12.39
CA GLU A 384 -5.65 8.46 -12.45
C GLU A 384 -5.10 7.17 -11.83
N GLY A 385 -6.00 6.18 -11.67
CA GLY A 385 -5.67 4.82 -11.30
C GLY A 385 -5.13 4.66 -9.87
N PRO A 386 -5.84 5.19 -8.83
CA PRO A 386 -5.37 5.03 -7.47
C PRO A 386 -5.32 3.56 -7.05
N THR A 387 -4.28 3.21 -6.31
CA THR A 387 -4.12 1.91 -5.64
C THR A 387 -3.56 2.12 -4.24
N TRP A 388 -3.92 1.25 -3.31
CA TRP A 388 -3.52 1.35 -1.92
C TRP A 388 -2.28 0.50 -1.62
N ALA A 389 -1.39 1.02 -0.78
CA ALA A 389 -0.49 0.18 -0.01
C ALA A 389 -1.29 -0.73 0.94
N PRO A 390 -0.79 -1.93 1.30
CA PRO A 390 -1.57 -2.91 2.08
C PRO A 390 -2.01 -2.41 3.45
N ASN A 391 -1.32 -1.42 4.03
CA ASN A 391 -1.72 -0.80 5.30
C ASN A 391 -2.80 0.29 5.16
N GLY A 392 -3.26 0.60 3.94
CA GLY A 392 -4.31 1.60 3.71
C GLY A 392 -3.92 3.03 4.04
N ARG A 393 -2.62 3.33 4.15
CA ARG A 393 -2.13 4.67 4.47
C ARG A 393 -1.56 5.42 3.28
N VAL A 394 -0.92 4.72 2.37
CA VAL A 394 -0.27 5.32 1.20
C VAL A 394 -1.05 4.95 -0.05
N LEU A 395 -1.29 5.94 -0.90
CA LEU A 395 -1.84 5.78 -2.24
C LEU A 395 -0.73 5.85 -3.28
N MET A 396 -0.87 5.07 -4.33
CA MET A 396 -0.09 5.19 -5.55
C MET A 396 -1.03 5.44 -6.72
N TYR A 397 -0.59 6.22 -7.71
CA TYR A 397 -1.34 6.61 -8.89
C TYR A 397 -0.36 7.07 -9.96
N PHE A 398 -0.84 7.33 -11.16
CA PHE A 398 0.00 7.91 -12.21
C PHE A 398 -0.42 9.34 -12.55
N LYS A 399 0.56 10.13 -12.98
CA LYS A 399 0.36 11.46 -13.59
C LYS A 399 0.90 11.45 -15.01
N GLN A 400 0.15 12.03 -15.91
CA GLN A 400 0.60 12.34 -17.26
C GLN A 400 0.79 13.85 -17.40
N GLU A 401 1.93 14.24 -17.95
CA GLU A 401 2.23 15.62 -18.30
C GLU A 401 1.44 16.04 -19.55
N PRO A 402 1.14 17.34 -19.72
CA PRO A 402 0.56 17.84 -20.96
C PRO A 402 1.43 17.51 -22.16
N PHE A 403 0.79 17.39 -23.32
CA PHE A 403 1.49 17.38 -24.60
C PHE A 403 1.81 18.80 -25.04
N GLU A 404 3.00 18.99 -25.57
CA GLU A 404 3.40 20.24 -26.24
C GLU A 404 2.75 20.35 -27.63
N ALA A 405 2.72 21.56 -28.18
CA ALA A 405 2.09 21.82 -29.48
C ALA A 405 2.75 21.06 -30.66
N ASP A 406 4.00 20.65 -30.50
CA ASP A 406 4.76 19.88 -31.50
C ASP A 406 4.56 18.36 -31.33
N GLY A 407 3.72 17.94 -30.36
CA GLY A 407 3.45 16.54 -30.02
C GLY A 407 4.50 15.89 -29.11
N SER A 408 5.50 16.64 -28.64
CA SER A 408 6.40 16.20 -27.57
C SER A 408 5.72 16.28 -26.19
N GLY A 409 6.38 15.84 -25.14
CA GLY A 409 5.77 15.81 -23.80
C GLY A 409 4.86 14.59 -23.62
N GLY A 410 3.86 14.70 -22.76
CA GLY A 410 2.92 13.62 -22.44
C GLY A 410 3.54 12.46 -21.71
N SER A 411 4.72 12.65 -21.08
CA SER A 411 5.37 11.64 -20.24
C SER A 411 4.48 11.25 -19.06
N THR A 412 4.49 9.97 -18.71
CA THR A 412 3.62 9.41 -17.67
C THR A 412 4.47 8.79 -16.56
N HIS A 413 4.20 9.17 -15.33
CA HIS A 413 4.99 8.74 -14.18
C HIS A 413 4.13 8.28 -13.03
N VAL A 414 4.63 7.31 -12.27
CA VAL A 414 4.00 6.81 -11.05
C VAL A 414 4.42 7.67 -9.86
N TYR A 415 3.43 8.02 -9.04
CA TYR A 415 3.59 8.78 -7.81
C TYR A 415 2.95 8.04 -6.63
N ARG A 416 3.45 8.32 -5.44
CA ARG A 416 2.80 7.92 -4.19
C ARG A 416 2.57 9.13 -3.29
N ILE A 417 1.54 9.07 -2.44
CA ILE A 417 1.17 10.13 -1.51
C ILE A 417 0.57 9.52 -0.24
N ASP A 418 0.85 10.13 0.90
CA ASP A 418 0.19 9.77 2.17
C ASP A 418 -1.28 10.25 2.15
N ILE A 419 -2.18 9.54 2.84
CA ILE A 419 -3.61 9.89 2.94
C ILE A 419 -3.87 11.27 3.55
N THR A 420 -2.88 11.86 4.20
CA THR A 420 -2.94 13.25 4.68
C THR A 420 -2.79 14.28 3.55
N GLY A 421 -2.42 13.87 2.34
CA GLY A 421 -2.11 14.76 1.21
C GLY A 421 -0.68 15.28 1.20
N PHE A 422 0.17 14.80 2.12
CA PHE A 422 1.59 15.17 2.19
C PHE A 422 2.49 14.05 1.68
N ASN A 423 3.79 14.33 1.56
CA ASN A 423 4.83 13.39 1.17
C ASN A 423 4.58 12.77 -0.23
N GLU A 424 4.06 13.58 -1.17
CA GLU A 424 3.98 13.15 -2.57
C GLU A 424 5.40 12.93 -3.13
N ARG A 425 5.64 11.75 -3.71
CA ARG A 425 6.92 11.37 -4.29
C ARG A 425 6.74 10.62 -5.59
N ARG A 426 7.56 10.95 -6.59
CA ARG A 426 7.67 10.16 -7.82
C ARG A 426 8.45 8.88 -7.55
N ILE A 427 7.96 7.76 -8.06
CA ILE A 427 8.70 6.50 -8.12
C ILE A 427 9.50 6.48 -9.42
N ILE A 428 10.78 6.16 -9.32
CA ILE A 428 11.66 6.13 -10.48
C ILE A 428 11.46 4.84 -11.25
N THR A 429 11.11 4.99 -12.52
CA THR A 429 10.92 3.87 -13.47
C THR A 429 11.83 4.07 -14.68
N PRO A 430 12.29 2.99 -15.35
CA PRO A 430 13.18 3.08 -16.52
C PRO A 430 12.55 3.75 -17.76
N SER A 431 11.23 3.80 -17.83
CA SER A 431 10.46 4.39 -18.91
C SER A 431 9.20 5.04 -18.36
N ASP A 432 8.34 5.62 -19.21
CA ASP A 432 7.01 6.04 -18.81
C ASP A 432 6.25 4.89 -18.15
N ALA A 433 5.37 5.20 -17.20
CA ALA A 433 4.68 4.23 -16.38
C ALA A 433 3.26 4.66 -16.05
N SER A 434 2.29 3.77 -16.29
CA SER A 434 0.86 3.98 -15.99
C SER A 434 0.25 2.76 -15.28
N ASP A 435 -0.99 2.89 -14.84
CA ASP A 435 -1.79 1.82 -14.23
C ASP A 435 -1.09 1.03 -13.11
N PRO A 436 -0.50 1.66 -12.10
CA PRO A 436 0.17 0.93 -11.03
C PRO A 436 -0.83 0.11 -10.20
N ALA A 437 -0.36 -1.03 -9.70
CA ALA A 437 -1.06 -1.79 -8.68
C ALA A 437 -0.06 -2.25 -7.62
N TRP A 438 -0.42 -2.01 -6.37
CA TRP A 438 0.38 -2.40 -5.21
C TRP A 438 0.05 -3.82 -4.78
N SER A 439 1.07 -4.62 -4.46
CA SER A 439 0.88 -5.98 -3.95
C SER A 439 0.43 -5.97 -2.48
N PRO A 440 -0.16 -7.06 -1.98
CA PRO A 440 -0.13 -7.37 -0.56
C PRO A 440 1.31 -7.48 -0.05
N LEU A 441 1.50 -7.57 1.30
CA LEU A 441 2.78 -7.93 1.88
C LEU A 441 3.24 -9.29 1.33
N LEU A 442 4.52 -9.39 0.96
CA LEU A 442 5.13 -10.62 0.48
C LEU A 442 5.34 -11.56 1.68
N ARG A 443 4.75 -12.75 1.65
CA ARG A 443 4.83 -13.75 2.73
C ARG A 443 5.84 -14.85 2.41
#